data_9d8813049cdc871bfaf8cadcdd5575ac
#
_entry.id   9d8813049cdc871bfaf8cadcdd5575ac
#
_cell.length_a   1.000
_cell.length_b   1.000
_cell.length_c   1.000
_cell.angle_alpha   90.00
_cell.angle_beta   90.00
_cell.angle_gamma   90.00
#
_symmetry.space_group_name_H-M   'P 1'
#
loop_
_entity.id
_entity.type
_entity.pdbx_description
1 polymer ?
#
loop_
_entity_poly.entity_id
_entity_poly.type
_entity_poly.pdbx_seq_one_letter_code
_entity_poly.pdbx_strand_id
1 'polypeptide(L)'
;GTVEQQREMVKTWPFRKEFGIPVWHLGLPIDYLLEISDQWGRVCFGSAGEYWQIGTTKWCGKMDEAFNALAKTFGKLPWVHGLRMLGQSEGPWPLASADSTNVALHHAENAPCAGCMAKRIDSTNPPLKWESKPLQESFL
;
A
#
# COMPACT_ATOMS: atom_id res chain seq x y z
N GLY A 1 -5.67 0.50 15.56
CA GLY A 1 -5.64 -0.70 16.39
C GLY A 1 -4.24 -1.21 16.67
N THR A 2 -4.14 -2.09 17.62
CA THR A 2 -2.86 -2.70 17.96
C THR A 2 -2.57 -3.88 17.05
N VAL A 3 -1.32 -4.36 17.05
CA VAL A 3 -0.94 -5.55 16.29
C VAL A 3 -1.75 -6.75 16.77
N GLU A 4 -1.97 -6.89 18.06
CA GLU A 4 -2.75 -7.98 18.63
C GLU A 4 -4.19 -7.98 18.14
N GLN A 5 -4.79 -6.80 18.09
CA GLN A 5 -6.15 -6.65 17.56
C GLN A 5 -6.21 -7.01 16.08
N GLN A 6 -5.22 -6.58 15.31
CA GLN A 6 -5.15 -6.91 13.89
C GLN A 6 -4.95 -8.42 13.68
N ARG A 7 -4.07 -9.04 14.46
CA ARG A 7 -3.85 -10.48 14.38
C ARG A 7 -5.14 -11.24 14.69
N GLU A 8 -5.87 -10.82 15.70
CA GLU A 8 -7.12 -11.48 16.08
C GLU A 8 -8.16 -11.36 14.96
N MET A 9 -8.29 -10.19 14.36
CA MET A 9 -9.19 -9.99 13.23
C MET A 9 -8.84 -10.90 12.05
N VAL A 10 -7.57 -11.00 11.72
CA VAL A 10 -7.11 -11.85 10.62
C VAL A 10 -7.34 -13.33 10.95
N LYS A 11 -7.07 -13.71 12.19
CA LYS A 11 -7.21 -15.09 12.65
C LYS A 11 -8.67 -15.55 12.67
N THR A 12 -9.58 -14.63 12.98
CA THR A 12 -11.01 -14.94 13.07
C THR A 12 -11.75 -14.68 11.77
N TRP A 13 -11.04 -14.44 10.67
CA TRP A 13 -11.65 -14.23 9.36
C TRP A 13 -12.55 -15.44 9.02
N PRO A 14 -13.87 -15.23 8.89
CA PRO A 14 -14.82 -16.34 8.76
C PRO A 14 -14.93 -16.92 7.36
N PHE A 15 -14.28 -16.30 6.37
CA PHE A 15 -14.35 -16.72 4.99
C PHE A 15 -13.04 -17.35 4.54
N ARG A 16 -13.04 -17.95 3.36
CA ARG A 16 -11.83 -18.52 2.78
C ARG A 16 -10.84 -17.37 2.49
N LYS A 17 -9.55 -17.68 2.60
CA LYS A 17 -8.50 -16.67 2.42
C LYS A 17 -8.58 -15.96 1.07
N GLU A 18 -9.00 -16.65 0.03
CA GLU A 18 -9.09 -16.04 -1.31
C GLU A 18 -10.12 -14.91 -1.39
N PHE A 19 -10.98 -14.79 -0.41
CA PHE A 19 -11.99 -13.72 -0.37
C PHE A 19 -11.58 -12.57 0.55
N GLY A 20 -10.34 -12.50 0.96
CA GLY A 20 -9.89 -11.43 1.86
C GLY A 20 -8.45 -11.01 1.60
N ILE A 21 -8.13 -9.79 2.03
CA ILE A 21 -6.77 -9.27 1.99
C ILE A 21 -6.54 -8.57 3.32
N PRO A 22 -5.50 -8.97 4.08
CA PRO A 22 -5.22 -8.27 5.33
C PRO A 22 -4.69 -6.87 5.07
N VAL A 23 -4.93 -5.96 6.00
CA VAL A 23 -4.46 -4.58 5.90
C VAL A 23 -3.30 -4.36 6.85
N TRP A 24 -2.20 -3.84 6.33
CA TRP A 24 -1.11 -3.34 7.13
C TRP A 24 -1.14 -1.81 7.08
N HIS A 25 -1.25 -1.18 8.25
CA HIS A 25 -1.18 0.27 8.33
C HIS A 25 0.28 0.69 8.53
N LEU A 26 0.70 1.74 7.85
CA LEU A 26 2.10 2.17 7.87
C LEU A 26 2.65 2.42 9.27
N GLY A 27 1.80 2.75 10.21
CA GLY A 27 2.22 2.94 11.61
C GLY A 27 2.47 1.65 12.38
N LEU A 28 2.13 0.50 11.83
CA LEU A 28 2.36 -0.78 12.50
C LEU A 28 3.77 -1.29 12.24
N PRO A 29 4.29 -2.20 13.10
CA PRO A 29 5.62 -2.73 12.93
C PRO A 29 5.82 -3.44 11.59
N ILE A 30 7.03 -3.34 11.06
CA ILE A 30 7.42 -4.05 9.83
C ILE A 30 7.32 -5.56 10.01
N ASP A 31 7.64 -6.06 11.20
CA ASP A 31 7.55 -7.50 11.46
C ASP A 31 6.14 -8.05 11.22
N TYR A 32 5.12 -7.27 11.56
CA TYR A 32 3.74 -7.67 11.30
C TYR A 32 3.44 -7.68 9.80
N LEU A 33 3.98 -6.71 9.04
CA LEU A 33 3.85 -6.70 7.59
C LEU A 33 4.43 -7.98 6.98
N LEU A 34 5.61 -8.40 7.44
CA LEU A 34 6.26 -9.61 6.93
C LEU A 34 5.45 -10.85 7.29
N GLU A 35 4.89 -10.88 8.50
CA GLU A 35 4.07 -11.99 8.97
C GLU A 35 2.84 -12.21 8.08
N ILE A 36 2.07 -11.15 7.85
CA ILE A 36 0.84 -11.28 7.06
C ILE A 36 1.14 -11.48 5.57
N SER A 37 2.22 -10.92 5.08
CA SER A 37 2.64 -11.11 3.69
C SER A 37 3.03 -12.56 3.42
N ASP A 38 3.72 -13.19 4.38
CA ASP A 38 4.08 -14.59 4.29
C ASP A 38 2.84 -15.50 4.30
N GLN A 39 1.90 -15.19 5.18
CA GLN A 39 0.70 -16.00 5.35
C GLN A 39 -0.29 -15.87 4.20
N TRP A 40 -0.40 -14.69 3.62
CA TRP A 40 -1.44 -14.39 2.63
C TRP A 40 -0.94 -14.20 1.21
N GLY A 41 0.31 -13.84 1.02
CA GLY A 41 0.86 -13.55 -0.30
C GLY A 41 0.35 -12.26 -0.90
N ARG A 42 -0.52 -11.55 -0.21
CA ARG A 42 -1.09 -10.28 -0.62
C ARG A 42 -1.43 -9.44 0.60
N VAL A 43 -1.38 -8.13 0.45
CA VAL A 43 -1.60 -7.21 1.57
C VAL A 43 -2.06 -5.86 1.05
N CYS A 44 -2.91 -5.18 1.82
CA CYS A 44 -3.26 -3.78 1.56
C CYS A 44 -2.39 -2.90 2.44
N PHE A 45 -1.88 -1.81 1.88
CA PHE A 45 -1.18 -0.79 2.65
C PHE A 45 -2.17 0.34 2.95
N GLY A 46 -2.30 0.69 4.22
CA GLY A 46 -3.17 1.77 4.64
C GLY A 46 -2.37 2.90 5.28
N SER A 47 -2.77 4.14 5.01
CA SER A 47 -2.12 5.32 5.57
C SER A 47 -2.97 5.84 6.71
N ALA A 48 -2.45 5.75 7.92
CA ALA A 48 -3.17 6.12 9.13
C ALA A 48 -2.19 6.62 10.19
N GLY A 49 -2.73 7.19 11.27
CA GLY A 49 -1.91 7.68 12.36
C GLY A 49 -0.95 8.76 11.90
N GLU A 50 0.31 8.64 12.28
CA GLU A 50 1.32 9.62 11.90
C GLU A 50 1.68 9.58 10.41
N TYR A 51 1.23 8.58 9.68
CA TYR A 51 1.48 8.44 8.23
C TYR A 51 0.21 8.68 7.41
N TRP A 52 -0.73 9.47 7.93
CA TRP A 52 -2.01 9.71 7.26
C TRP A 52 -1.87 10.50 5.96
N GLN A 53 -0.83 11.32 5.88
CA GLN A 53 -0.61 12.22 4.74
C GLN A 53 0.26 11.57 3.69
N ILE A 54 -0.38 11.04 2.68
CA ILE A 54 0.29 10.36 1.58
C ILE A 54 1.17 11.34 0.78
N GLY A 55 2.38 10.91 0.45
CA GLY A 55 3.29 11.70 -0.36
C GLY A 55 4.26 12.57 0.41
N THR A 56 4.11 12.68 1.73
CA THR A 56 5.08 13.44 2.53
C THR A 56 6.41 12.66 2.62
N THR A 57 7.47 13.36 2.97
CA THR A 57 8.78 12.73 3.15
C THR A 57 8.73 11.57 4.15
N LYS A 58 8.01 11.79 5.25
CA LYS A 58 7.84 10.76 6.29
C LYS A 58 7.12 9.53 5.74
N TRP A 59 6.04 9.75 5.02
CA TRP A 59 5.27 8.68 4.38
C TRP A 59 6.12 7.91 3.36
N CYS A 60 6.82 8.63 2.49
CA CYS A 60 7.69 8.03 1.48
C CYS A 60 8.79 7.19 2.12
N GLY A 61 9.38 7.68 3.20
CA GLY A 61 10.41 6.92 3.91
C GLY A 61 9.88 5.61 4.47
N LYS A 62 8.66 5.62 5.00
CA LYS A 62 8.03 4.39 5.51
C LYS A 62 7.69 3.41 4.39
N MET A 63 7.25 3.92 3.25
CA MET A 63 7.00 3.08 2.08
C MET A 63 8.30 2.42 1.60
N ASP A 64 9.40 3.18 1.55
CA ASP A 64 10.70 2.63 1.18
C ASP A 64 11.14 1.55 2.16
N GLU A 65 10.98 1.79 3.46
CA GLU A 65 11.31 0.81 4.50
C GLU A 65 10.50 -0.47 4.32
N ALA A 66 9.21 -0.33 4.07
CA ALA A 66 8.31 -1.46 3.88
C ALA A 66 8.72 -2.31 2.68
N PHE A 67 8.93 -1.68 1.52
CA PHE A 67 9.32 -2.41 0.33
C PHE A 67 10.74 -2.96 0.41
N ASN A 68 11.66 -2.28 1.09
CA ASN A 68 12.99 -2.83 1.36
C ASN A 68 12.89 -4.14 2.15
N ALA A 69 12.04 -4.15 3.20
CA ALA A 69 11.84 -5.34 4.03
C ALA A 69 11.21 -6.49 3.22
N LEU A 70 10.19 -6.17 2.42
CA LEU A 70 9.54 -7.19 1.59
C LEU A 70 10.50 -7.78 0.55
N ALA A 71 11.26 -6.94 -0.13
CA ALA A 71 12.20 -7.39 -1.15
C ALA A 71 13.34 -8.20 -0.54
N LYS A 72 13.81 -7.81 0.63
CA LYS A 72 14.88 -8.54 1.32
C LYS A 72 14.43 -9.89 1.84
N THR A 73 13.18 -9.99 2.29
CA THR A 73 12.65 -11.19 2.92
C THR A 73 12.13 -12.21 1.92
N PHE A 74 11.49 -11.74 0.85
CA PHE A 74 10.84 -12.62 -0.12
C PHE A 74 11.53 -12.56 -1.48
N GLY A 75 11.67 -13.70 -2.13
CA GLY A 75 12.23 -13.75 -3.48
C GLY A 75 11.31 -13.13 -4.53
N LYS A 76 10.03 -13.10 -4.24
CA LYS A 76 9.01 -12.47 -5.08
C LYS A 76 8.17 -11.58 -4.19
N LEU A 77 7.96 -10.33 -4.59
CA LEU A 77 7.14 -9.41 -3.81
C LEU A 77 5.70 -9.93 -3.69
N PRO A 78 5.08 -9.75 -2.53
CA PRO A 78 3.66 -10.04 -2.41
C PRO A 78 2.87 -9.04 -3.25
N TRP A 79 1.63 -9.39 -3.54
CA TRP A 79 0.72 -8.48 -4.23
C TRP A 79 0.30 -7.38 -3.24
N VAL A 80 0.58 -6.13 -3.57
CA VAL A 80 0.30 -5.01 -2.68
C VAL A 80 -0.74 -4.09 -3.28
N HIS A 81 -1.83 -3.89 -2.55
CA HIS A 81 -2.85 -2.91 -2.91
C HIS A 81 -2.68 -1.67 -2.05
N GLY A 82 -2.54 -0.51 -2.69
CA GLY A 82 -2.41 0.76 -1.97
C GLY A 82 -3.76 1.41 -1.76
N LEU A 83 -4.23 1.44 -0.51
CA LEU A 83 -5.48 2.11 -0.17
C LEU A 83 -5.29 3.62 -0.27
N ARG A 84 -6.12 4.29 -1.06
CA ARG A 84 -6.07 5.73 -1.32
C ARG A 84 -4.76 6.17 -1.98
N MET A 85 -4.04 5.26 -2.59
CA MET A 85 -2.73 5.55 -3.17
C MET A 85 -2.74 5.65 -4.69
N LEU A 86 -3.92 5.85 -5.29
CA LEU A 86 -4.02 5.91 -6.74
C LEU A 86 -3.13 7.00 -7.34
N GLY A 87 -2.97 8.12 -6.65
CA GLY A 87 -2.08 9.19 -7.07
C GLY A 87 -0.60 8.80 -7.08
N GLN A 88 -0.25 7.67 -6.44
CA GLN A 88 1.12 7.16 -6.41
C GLN A 88 1.35 6.06 -7.45
N SER A 89 0.39 5.83 -8.33
CA SER A 89 0.52 4.81 -9.37
C SER A 89 1.71 5.06 -10.30
N GLU A 90 2.11 6.31 -10.46
CA GLU A 90 3.27 6.70 -11.26
C GLU A 90 4.54 6.79 -10.42
N GLY A 91 4.44 6.51 -9.13
CA GLY A 91 5.57 6.58 -8.23
C GLY A 91 6.46 5.35 -8.30
N PRO A 92 7.51 5.31 -7.48
CA PRO A 92 8.50 4.24 -7.54
C PRO A 92 8.07 2.91 -6.90
N TRP A 93 6.94 2.89 -6.20
CA TRP A 93 6.53 1.70 -5.47
C TRP A 93 5.78 0.71 -6.35
N PRO A 94 6.12 -0.60 -6.29
CA PRO A 94 5.51 -1.61 -7.13
C PRO A 94 4.14 -2.07 -6.58
N LEU A 95 3.17 -1.15 -6.62
CA LEU A 95 1.81 -1.46 -6.23
C LEU A 95 1.14 -2.28 -7.32
N ALA A 96 0.56 -3.41 -6.94
CA ALA A 96 -0.17 -4.25 -7.90
C ALA A 96 -1.53 -3.61 -8.25
N SER A 97 -2.10 -2.85 -7.31
CA SER A 97 -3.30 -2.07 -7.55
C SER A 97 -3.37 -0.95 -6.52
N ALA A 98 -4.25 0.00 -6.76
CA ALA A 98 -4.46 1.11 -5.83
C ALA A 98 -5.87 1.66 -6.05
N ASP A 99 -6.40 2.35 -5.05
CA ASP A 99 -7.70 2.99 -5.17
C ASP A 99 -7.65 4.45 -4.72
N SER A 100 -8.73 5.16 -4.98
CA SER A 100 -8.90 6.53 -4.57
C SER A 100 -10.37 6.89 -4.67
N THR A 101 -10.80 7.83 -3.85
CA THR A 101 -12.15 8.36 -3.95
C THR A 101 -12.22 9.54 -4.92
N ASN A 102 -11.09 9.97 -5.50
CA ASN A 102 -11.05 11.16 -6.35
C ASN A 102 -12.00 11.10 -7.54
N VAL A 103 -12.07 9.97 -8.22
CA VAL A 103 -12.95 9.83 -9.38
C VAL A 103 -14.40 10.00 -8.95
N ALA A 104 -14.80 9.37 -7.86
CA ALA A 104 -16.15 9.49 -7.34
C ALA A 104 -16.45 10.89 -6.82
N LEU A 105 -15.49 11.51 -6.11
CA LEU A 105 -15.66 12.83 -5.55
C LEU A 105 -15.81 13.91 -6.62
N HIS A 106 -15.10 13.79 -7.73
CA HIS A 106 -15.10 14.78 -8.79
C HIS A 106 -16.01 14.46 -9.97
N HIS A 107 -16.71 13.35 -9.91
CA HIS A 107 -17.60 12.94 -10.97
C HIS A 107 -18.71 13.98 -11.25
N ALA A 108 -19.22 14.62 -10.23
CA ALA A 108 -20.28 15.61 -10.36
C ALA A 108 -19.76 17.02 -10.62
N GLU A 109 -18.46 17.24 -10.61
CA GLU A 109 -17.84 18.55 -10.77
C GLU A 109 -17.28 18.74 -12.17
N ASN A 110 -17.93 18.25 -13.13
CA ASN A 110 -17.64 18.50 -14.49
C ASN A 110 -16.20 18.48 -14.89
N ALA A 111 -15.38 18.24 -14.14
CA ALA A 111 -14.04 18.06 -14.51
C ALA A 111 -13.98 17.33 -15.79
N PRO A 112 -12.95 17.45 -16.56
CA PRO A 112 -12.87 16.84 -17.84
C PRO A 112 -13.41 15.49 -17.77
N CYS A 113 -13.67 14.99 -16.75
CA CYS A 113 -14.49 13.85 -16.60
C CYS A 113 -13.82 12.74 -15.82
N ALA A 114 -14.64 11.99 -15.14
CA ALA A 114 -14.22 10.80 -14.46
C ALA A 114 -13.62 9.79 -15.43
N GLY A 115 -14.17 9.70 -16.65
CA GLY A 115 -13.66 8.80 -17.67
C GLY A 115 -12.26 9.16 -18.16
N CYS A 116 -11.97 10.44 -18.29
CA CYS A 116 -10.64 10.89 -18.70
C CYS A 116 -9.62 10.64 -17.60
N MET A 117 -10.02 10.86 -16.36
CA MET A 117 -9.19 10.57 -15.19
C MET A 117 -8.89 9.08 -15.09
N ALA A 118 -9.90 8.25 -15.28
CA ALA A 118 -9.74 6.80 -15.25
C ALA A 118 -8.79 6.32 -16.35
N LYS A 119 -8.93 6.81 -17.56
CA LYS A 119 -8.03 6.45 -18.67
C LYS A 119 -6.58 6.81 -18.37
N ARG A 120 -6.36 8.00 -17.81
CA ARG A 120 -5.02 8.44 -17.47
C ARG A 120 -4.40 7.50 -16.41
N ILE A 121 -5.18 7.11 -15.43
CA ILE A 121 -4.72 6.23 -14.37
C ILE A 121 -4.48 4.82 -14.90
N ASP A 122 -5.41 4.30 -15.69
CA ASP A 122 -5.29 2.96 -16.27
C ASP A 122 -4.09 2.83 -17.19
N SER A 123 -3.60 3.94 -17.73
CA SER A 123 -2.43 3.93 -18.61
C SER A 123 -1.10 3.94 -17.83
N THR A 124 -1.14 4.10 -16.51
CA THR A 124 0.11 4.10 -15.74
C THR A 124 0.62 2.67 -15.54
N ASN A 125 1.94 2.54 -15.56
CA ASN A 125 2.59 1.24 -15.38
C ASN A 125 3.54 1.34 -14.21
N PRO A 126 3.09 1.00 -12.99
CA PRO A 126 3.99 1.02 -11.85
C PRO A 126 5.10 -0.01 -12.02
N PRO A 127 6.25 0.18 -11.40
CA PRO A 127 7.35 -0.76 -11.53
C PRO A 127 6.96 -2.14 -10.98
N LEU A 128 7.41 -3.18 -11.66
CA LEU A 128 7.12 -4.55 -11.26
C LEU A 128 8.10 -5.08 -10.23
N LYS A 129 9.22 -4.39 -10.05
CA LYS A 129 10.27 -4.80 -9.13
C LYS A 129 10.69 -3.63 -8.27
N TRP A 130 11.14 -3.93 -7.08
CA TRP A 130 11.67 -2.93 -6.17
C TRP A 130 13.17 -3.10 -6.02
N GLU A 131 13.91 -2.02 -6.27
CA GLU A 131 15.33 -1.98 -5.97
C GLU A 131 15.47 -1.38 -4.58
N SER A 132 16.08 -2.12 -3.67
CA SER A 132 16.23 -1.67 -2.30
C SER A 132 17.00 -0.36 -2.25
N LYS A 133 16.48 0.59 -1.50
CA LYS A 133 17.08 1.92 -1.34
C LYS A 133 17.66 2.05 0.05
N PRO A 134 18.74 2.80 0.20
CA PRO A 134 19.23 3.09 1.54
C PRO A 134 18.16 3.89 2.25
N LEU A 135 17.90 3.53 3.50
CA LEU A 135 16.96 4.28 4.31
C LEU A 135 17.55 5.67 4.57
N GLN A 136 16.69 6.66 4.53
CA GLN A 136 17.11 7.98 4.86
C GLN A 136 17.40 8.06 6.34
N GLU A 137 18.64 8.20 6.63
CA GLU A 137 19.04 8.37 7.99
C GLU A 137 18.97 9.78 8.39
N SER A 138 17.97 10.41 8.00
CA SER A 138 17.73 11.79 8.30
C SER A 138 17.73 12.13 9.74
N PHE A 139 17.84 11.20 10.40
CA PHE A 139 17.91 11.19 11.74
C PHE A 139 19.19 11.58 12.28
N LEU A 140 20.02 11.65 11.64
CA LEU A 140 21.31 12.06 12.12
C LEU A 140 21.37 13.56 12.26
#